data_55e28d29a48521db54b81eb885efde8b
#
_entry.id   55e28d29a48521db54b81eb885efde8b
#
_cell.length_a   1.000
_cell.length_b   1.000
_cell.length_c   1.000
_cell.angle_alpha   90.00
_cell.angle_beta   90.00
_cell.angle_gamma   90.00
#
_symmetry.space_group_name_H-M   'P 1'
#
loop_
_entity.id
_entity.type
_entity.pdbx_description
1 polymer ?
#
loop_
_entity_poly.entity_id
_entity_poly.type
_entity_poly.pdbx_seq_one_letter_code
_entity_poly.pdbx_strand_id
1 'polypeptide(L)'
;MTDCVLTLNAGSSSVKWALFVVGAEPGQAVLSGQVEGLGSAPGARTHAQALAQVLAQVDAAGGPGRVAAVGHRVVHGGPDFDQPMLIDDPVKQALQALAPLAPLHQPHNLSGIEAARQAFPQVPQVACFDTAFHRHQPAVHQRFALPQRWHDAGLQRYGFHGLSYESICAQLAVSEPALLAGRVVVAHLGNGASMCGIRHGRSVATTMSFSPLDGLTMGTRCGRIDAAVVLHLLRHHAMDVEGVERLLHQQSGLLGLSGLAADMRVLMASSSPQAALAIEHFVESAVRELAGLAAALRGIDTLVFTGGIGENAAPLRAQIAEAAAWLGLTLDTDANAAGARCINAARAAVQVRVLHTNEEAVIAHHVLRVTGLAGALPTRQGPL
;
A
#
# COMPACT_ATOMS: atom_id res chain seq x y z
N MET A 1 -22.75 24.42 -9.52
CA MET A 1 -21.77 23.87 -8.55
C MET A 1 -20.99 22.79 -9.25
N THR A 2 -19.69 22.77 -9.10
CA THR A 2 -18.82 21.76 -9.71
C THR A 2 -18.93 20.44 -8.93
N ASP A 3 -19.11 19.33 -9.61
CA ASP A 3 -19.15 18.01 -8.95
C ASP A 3 -17.73 17.58 -8.56
N CYS A 4 -17.59 16.97 -7.38
CA CYS A 4 -16.32 16.51 -6.82
C CYS A 4 -16.39 15.05 -6.36
N VAL A 5 -15.26 14.37 -6.40
CA VAL A 5 -15.04 13.06 -5.77
C VAL A 5 -14.25 13.27 -4.49
N LEU A 6 -14.77 12.79 -3.37
CA LEU A 6 -14.05 12.70 -2.09
C LEU A 6 -13.43 11.31 -1.96
N THR A 7 -12.13 11.23 -1.71
CA THR A 7 -11.45 9.96 -1.41
C THR A 7 -11.12 9.89 0.07
N LEU A 8 -11.31 8.71 0.65
CA LEU A 8 -11.10 8.43 2.08
C LEU A 8 -10.23 7.18 2.25
N ASN A 9 -9.15 7.32 3.00
CA ASN A 9 -8.28 6.23 3.44
C ASN A 9 -8.35 6.17 4.97
N ALA A 10 -9.33 5.40 5.47
CA ALA A 10 -9.63 5.26 6.89
C ALA A 10 -8.77 4.18 7.53
N GLY A 11 -7.80 4.59 8.34
CA GLY A 11 -6.95 3.74 9.16
C GLY A 11 -7.37 3.70 10.63
N SER A 12 -6.61 2.95 11.44
CA SER A 12 -6.85 2.84 12.89
C SER A 12 -6.53 4.10 13.68
N SER A 13 -5.62 4.94 13.19
CA SER A 13 -5.13 6.13 13.89
C SER A 13 -5.39 7.45 13.16
N SER A 14 -5.73 7.38 11.87
CA SER A 14 -5.95 8.57 11.05
C SER A 14 -6.86 8.30 9.85
N VAL A 15 -7.45 9.36 9.32
CA VAL A 15 -8.12 9.38 8.01
C VAL A 15 -7.36 10.34 7.11
N LYS A 16 -6.77 9.82 6.01
CA LYS A 16 -6.29 10.65 4.90
C LYS A 16 -7.42 10.87 3.91
N TRP A 17 -7.46 12.03 3.32
CA TRP A 17 -8.52 12.38 2.37
C TRP A 17 -8.01 13.31 1.28
N ALA A 18 -8.66 13.27 0.13
CA ALA A 18 -8.44 14.21 -0.95
C ALA A 18 -9.74 14.47 -1.73
N LEU A 19 -9.85 15.67 -2.30
CA LEU A 19 -10.98 16.10 -3.11
C LEU A 19 -10.53 16.36 -4.53
N PHE A 20 -11.22 15.78 -5.50
CA PHE A 20 -10.93 15.87 -6.93
C PHE A 20 -12.14 16.46 -7.65
N VAL A 21 -11.91 17.41 -8.54
CA VAL A 21 -12.96 17.99 -9.40
C VAL A 21 -13.24 17.05 -10.57
N VAL A 22 -14.51 16.75 -10.82
CA VAL A 22 -14.94 15.95 -11.98
C VAL A 22 -14.68 16.74 -13.26
N GLY A 23 -13.96 16.13 -14.20
CA GLY A 23 -13.61 16.77 -15.48
C GLY A 23 -12.33 17.65 -15.45
N ALA A 24 -11.67 17.79 -14.30
CA ALA A 24 -10.34 18.40 -14.22
C ALA A 24 -9.24 17.43 -14.64
N GLU A 25 -7.98 17.90 -14.69
CA GLU A 25 -6.84 17.05 -15.00
C GLU A 25 -6.78 15.84 -14.06
N PRO A 26 -6.66 14.63 -14.60
CA PRO A 26 -6.59 13.42 -13.79
C PRO A 26 -5.42 13.44 -12.79
N GLY A 27 -5.72 13.12 -11.54
CA GLY A 27 -4.69 12.91 -10.52
C GLY A 27 -4.29 14.14 -9.69
N GLN A 28 -4.81 15.33 -9.97
CA GLN A 28 -4.56 16.51 -9.15
C GLN A 28 -5.71 16.78 -8.18
N ALA A 29 -5.45 16.55 -6.88
CA ALA A 29 -6.39 16.94 -5.83
C ALA A 29 -6.44 18.47 -5.70
N VAL A 30 -7.64 19.03 -5.59
CA VAL A 30 -7.82 20.46 -5.31
C VAL A 30 -7.67 20.79 -3.83
N LEU A 31 -7.97 19.80 -2.97
CA LEU A 31 -7.77 19.85 -1.53
C LEU A 31 -7.36 18.46 -1.06
N SER A 32 -6.52 18.41 -0.03
CA SER A 32 -6.17 17.16 0.63
C SER A 32 -5.75 17.42 2.06
N GLY A 33 -5.81 16.40 2.89
CA GLY A 33 -5.40 16.51 4.29
C GLY A 33 -5.43 15.18 5.02
N GLN A 34 -5.17 15.29 6.33
CA GLN A 34 -5.19 14.15 7.23
C GLN A 34 -5.80 14.58 8.57
N VAL A 35 -6.63 13.72 9.13
CA VAL A 35 -7.16 13.83 10.49
C VAL A 35 -6.56 12.72 11.32
N GLU A 36 -5.85 13.07 12.38
CA GLU A 36 -5.17 12.16 13.29
C GLU A 36 -5.92 11.99 14.60
N GLY A 37 -5.44 11.06 15.45
CA GLY A 37 -5.96 10.86 16.80
C GLY A 37 -7.24 10.04 16.83
N LEU A 38 -7.42 9.13 15.88
CA LEU A 38 -8.45 8.10 15.92
C LEU A 38 -7.99 6.93 16.81
N GLY A 39 -8.94 6.14 17.29
CA GLY A 39 -8.65 4.92 18.02
C GLY A 39 -9.70 4.57 19.06
N SER A 40 -9.37 3.58 19.88
CA SER A 40 -10.22 3.12 21.00
C SER A 40 -9.82 3.69 22.37
N ALA A 41 -8.75 4.48 22.45
CA ALA A 41 -8.31 5.09 23.70
C ALA A 41 -9.32 6.15 24.19
N PRO A 42 -9.44 6.38 25.52
CA PRO A 42 -10.30 7.45 26.04
C PRO A 42 -9.92 8.80 25.42
N GLY A 43 -10.92 9.50 24.86
CA GLY A 43 -10.73 10.79 24.18
C GLY A 43 -10.26 10.71 22.72
N ALA A 44 -10.02 9.51 22.17
CA ALA A 44 -9.75 9.35 20.74
C ALA A 44 -11.00 9.65 19.91
N ARG A 45 -10.77 10.19 18.68
CA ARG A 45 -11.86 10.49 17.73
C ARG A 45 -12.43 9.22 17.13
N THR A 46 -13.73 9.22 16.86
CA THR A 46 -14.38 8.24 16.00
C THR A 46 -14.19 8.59 14.52
N HIS A 47 -14.39 7.63 13.61
CA HIS A 47 -14.38 7.90 12.17
C HIS A 47 -15.44 8.93 11.75
N ALA A 48 -16.61 8.93 12.40
CA ALA A 48 -17.64 9.93 12.17
C ALA A 48 -17.19 11.35 12.56
N GLN A 49 -16.51 11.51 13.69
CA GLN A 49 -15.95 12.80 14.12
C GLN A 49 -14.79 13.24 13.18
N ALA A 50 -13.97 12.30 12.73
CA ALA A 50 -12.93 12.59 11.76
C ALA A 50 -13.52 13.06 10.41
N LEU A 51 -14.56 12.40 9.92
CA LEU A 51 -15.23 12.80 8.69
C LEU A 51 -15.89 14.19 8.85
N ALA A 52 -16.55 14.49 9.97
CA ALA A 52 -17.09 15.81 10.24
C ALA A 52 -16.00 16.90 10.20
N GLN A 53 -14.80 16.60 10.71
CA GLN A 53 -13.65 17.51 10.62
C GLN A 53 -13.16 17.66 9.17
N VAL A 54 -13.11 16.59 8.38
CA VAL A 54 -12.80 16.64 6.94
C VAL A 54 -13.76 17.58 6.22
N LEU A 55 -15.07 17.44 6.45
CA LEU A 55 -16.08 18.28 5.83
C LEU A 55 -15.92 19.76 6.23
N ALA A 56 -15.67 20.01 7.52
CA ALA A 56 -15.39 21.36 7.99
C ALA A 56 -14.14 21.98 7.33
N GLN A 57 -13.09 21.17 7.08
CA GLN A 57 -11.88 21.63 6.36
C GLN A 57 -12.20 21.95 4.89
N VAL A 58 -13.02 21.12 4.23
CA VAL A 58 -13.47 21.35 2.86
C VAL A 58 -14.30 22.65 2.77
N ASP A 59 -15.23 22.84 3.69
CA ASP A 59 -16.08 24.04 3.73
C ASP A 59 -15.26 25.30 4.02
N ALA A 60 -14.35 25.27 5.00
CA ALA A 60 -13.49 26.40 5.35
C ALA A 60 -12.54 26.82 4.22
N ALA A 61 -12.12 25.87 3.38
CA ALA A 61 -11.32 26.14 2.20
C ALA A 61 -12.14 26.70 1.01
N GLY A 62 -13.44 26.95 1.19
CA GLY A 62 -14.33 27.37 0.10
C GLY A 62 -14.51 26.28 -0.93
N GLY A 63 -14.70 25.04 -0.48
CA GLY A 63 -14.71 23.82 -1.29
C GLY A 63 -15.39 23.99 -2.65
N PRO A 64 -14.77 23.48 -3.75
CA PRO A 64 -15.11 23.88 -5.12
C PRO A 64 -16.49 23.41 -5.59
N GLY A 65 -17.23 22.64 -4.77
CA GLY A 65 -18.52 22.15 -5.21
C GLY A 65 -19.17 21.07 -4.34
N ARG A 66 -20.05 20.30 -4.96
CA ARG A 66 -20.82 19.24 -4.33
C ARG A 66 -20.06 17.91 -4.37
N VAL A 67 -19.96 17.19 -3.26
CA VAL A 67 -19.51 15.81 -3.28
C VAL A 67 -20.53 14.96 -4.05
N ALA A 68 -20.15 14.49 -5.23
CA ALA A 68 -20.99 13.70 -6.13
C ALA A 68 -20.75 12.20 -5.99
N ALA A 69 -19.58 11.79 -5.49
CA ALA A 69 -19.25 10.41 -5.17
C ALA A 69 -18.16 10.35 -4.09
N VAL A 70 -18.10 9.22 -3.34
CA VAL A 70 -17.07 8.95 -2.34
C VAL A 70 -16.33 7.67 -2.69
N GLY A 71 -14.99 7.71 -2.68
CA GLY A 71 -14.11 6.56 -2.83
C GLY A 71 -13.48 6.15 -1.51
N HIS A 72 -13.44 4.86 -1.23
CA HIS A 72 -12.82 4.30 -0.03
C HIS A 72 -11.68 3.36 -0.39
N ARG A 73 -10.53 3.55 0.25
CA ARG A 73 -9.54 2.49 0.32
C ARG A 73 -10.04 1.41 1.26
N VAL A 74 -10.07 0.17 0.79
CA VAL A 74 -10.40 -1.02 1.57
C VAL A 74 -9.20 -1.97 1.51
N VAL A 75 -8.66 -2.32 2.68
CA VAL A 75 -7.41 -3.11 2.74
C VAL A 75 -7.58 -4.49 2.15
N HIS A 76 -8.74 -5.15 2.32
CA HIS A 76 -8.93 -6.52 1.89
C HIS A 76 -10.22 -6.73 1.07
N GLY A 77 -10.05 -7.22 -0.18
CA GLY A 77 -11.16 -7.58 -1.06
C GLY A 77 -11.50 -9.09 -1.04
N GLY A 78 -10.75 -9.90 -0.29
CA GLY A 78 -10.97 -11.35 -0.26
C GLY A 78 -10.75 -12.02 -1.61
N PRO A 79 -11.36 -13.21 -1.81
CA PRO A 79 -11.29 -13.92 -3.08
C PRO A 79 -12.19 -13.32 -4.18
N ASP A 80 -13.22 -12.56 -3.83
CA ASP A 80 -14.31 -12.22 -4.75
C ASP A 80 -14.19 -10.81 -5.34
N PHE A 81 -13.45 -9.90 -4.68
CA PHE A 81 -13.30 -8.53 -5.19
C PHE A 81 -11.94 -8.34 -5.88
N ASP A 82 -11.95 -8.44 -7.19
CA ASP A 82 -10.79 -8.22 -8.07
C ASP A 82 -10.79 -6.85 -8.78
N GLN A 83 -11.79 -6.03 -8.52
CA GLN A 83 -11.95 -4.69 -9.08
C GLN A 83 -12.71 -3.77 -8.11
N PRO A 84 -12.66 -2.45 -8.30
CA PRO A 84 -13.45 -1.51 -7.53
C PRO A 84 -14.96 -1.76 -7.68
N MET A 85 -15.70 -1.67 -6.57
CA MET A 85 -17.12 -2.00 -6.49
C MET A 85 -17.95 -0.87 -5.90
N LEU A 86 -19.14 -0.65 -6.45
CA LEU A 86 -20.15 0.21 -5.81
C LEU A 86 -20.61 -0.45 -4.51
N ILE A 87 -20.63 0.31 -3.42
CA ILE A 87 -20.99 -0.20 -2.09
C ILE A 87 -22.51 -0.14 -1.92
N ASP A 88 -23.17 -1.25 -2.17
CA ASP A 88 -24.54 -1.53 -1.76
C ASP A 88 -24.57 -2.38 -0.47
N ASP A 89 -25.76 -2.78 -0.03
CA ASP A 89 -25.89 -3.58 1.19
C ASP A 89 -25.30 -5.00 1.05
N PRO A 90 -25.46 -5.74 -0.07
CA PRO A 90 -24.74 -6.98 -0.33
C PRO A 90 -23.22 -6.84 -0.27
N VAL A 91 -22.64 -5.86 -0.93
CA VAL A 91 -21.19 -5.59 -0.90
C VAL A 91 -20.74 -5.27 0.53
N LYS A 92 -21.48 -4.43 1.26
CA LYS A 92 -21.17 -4.12 2.67
C LYS A 92 -21.17 -5.38 3.55
N GLN A 93 -22.15 -6.27 3.39
CA GLN A 93 -22.19 -7.55 4.12
C GLN A 93 -21.00 -8.44 3.77
N ALA A 94 -20.64 -8.54 2.49
CA ALA A 94 -19.47 -9.29 2.06
C ALA A 94 -18.18 -8.72 2.66
N LEU A 95 -18.02 -7.38 2.68
CA LEU A 95 -16.87 -6.72 3.32
C LEU A 95 -16.81 -6.99 4.83
N GLN A 96 -17.95 -7.06 5.52
CA GLN A 96 -18.01 -7.43 6.94
C GLN A 96 -17.54 -8.87 7.18
N ALA A 97 -17.89 -9.80 6.28
CA ALA A 97 -17.46 -11.19 6.36
C ALA A 97 -15.94 -11.36 6.17
N LEU A 98 -15.27 -10.38 5.55
CA LEU A 98 -13.81 -10.37 5.38
C LEU A 98 -13.04 -9.86 6.60
N ALA A 99 -13.72 -9.38 7.67
CA ALA A 99 -13.05 -8.88 8.86
C ALA A 99 -12.02 -9.86 9.49
N PRO A 100 -12.26 -11.18 9.50
CA PRO A 100 -11.26 -12.15 10.00
C PRO A 100 -9.97 -12.21 9.19
N LEU A 101 -9.97 -11.79 7.91
CA LEU A 101 -8.75 -11.76 7.06
C LEU A 101 -7.87 -10.53 7.34
N ALA A 102 -8.44 -9.46 7.88
CA ALA A 102 -7.72 -8.23 8.22
C ALA A 102 -8.29 -7.58 9.50
N PRO A 103 -8.22 -8.24 10.66
CA PRO A 103 -8.92 -7.82 11.88
C PRO A 103 -8.46 -6.45 12.37
N LEU A 104 -7.21 -6.07 12.13
CA LEU A 104 -6.65 -4.78 12.53
C LEU A 104 -6.97 -3.62 11.56
N HIS A 105 -7.60 -3.89 10.39
CA HIS A 105 -7.83 -2.88 9.35
C HIS A 105 -9.27 -2.82 8.87
N GLN A 106 -9.87 -3.97 8.57
CA GLN A 106 -11.21 -4.05 7.97
C GLN A 106 -12.30 -3.36 8.81
N PRO A 107 -12.33 -3.50 10.16
CA PRO A 107 -13.32 -2.78 10.98
C PRO A 107 -13.23 -1.26 10.85
N HIS A 108 -12.00 -0.70 10.71
CA HIS A 108 -11.79 0.73 10.55
C HIS A 108 -12.24 1.22 9.16
N ASN A 109 -11.99 0.43 8.10
CA ASN A 109 -12.49 0.73 6.77
C ASN A 109 -14.03 0.75 6.75
N LEU A 110 -14.67 -0.25 7.35
CA LEU A 110 -16.13 -0.31 7.47
C LEU A 110 -16.71 0.86 8.27
N SER A 111 -16.03 1.27 9.34
CA SER A 111 -16.45 2.45 10.13
C SER A 111 -16.35 3.74 9.31
N GLY A 112 -15.33 3.88 8.47
CA GLY A 112 -15.18 5.00 7.55
C GLY A 112 -16.29 5.03 6.48
N ILE A 113 -16.61 3.87 5.89
CA ILE A 113 -17.71 3.71 4.93
C ILE A 113 -19.05 4.07 5.57
N GLU A 114 -19.32 3.58 6.79
CA GLU A 114 -20.57 3.87 7.50
C GLU A 114 -20.71 5.37 7.83
N ALA A 115 -19.64 6.00 8.30
CA ALA A 115 -19.62 7.44 8.55
C ALA A 115 -19.94 8.23 7.28
N ALA A 116 -19.34 7.85 6.14
CA ALA A 116 -19.60 8.50 4.86
C ALA A 116 -21.04 8.26 4.36
N ARG A 117 -21.61 7.06 4.56
CA ARG A 117 -23.03 6.80 4.22
C ARG A 117 -23.99 7.65 5.02
N GLN A 118 -23.68 7.90 6.29
CA GLN A 118 -24.49 8.79 7.15
C GLN A 118 -24.38 10.26 6.73
N ALA A 119 -23.17 10.71 6.39
CA ALA A 119 -22.95 12.09 5.93
C ALA A 119 -23.51 12.36 4.53
N PHE A 120 -23.51 11.35 3.66
CA PHE A 120 -23.90 11.42 2.25
C PHE A 120 -24.88 10.30 1.86
N PRO A 121 -26.13 10.29 2.36
CA PRO A 121 -27.05 9.15 2.20
C PRO A 121 -27.41 8.83 0.74
N GLN A 122 -27.35 9.82 -0.16
CA GLN A 122 -27.75 9.70 -1.57
C GLN A 122 -26.56 9.67 -2.54
N VAL A 123 -25.34 9.75 -2.00
CA VAL A 123 -24.12 9.81 -2.83
C VAL A 123 -23.56 8.42 -3.02
N PRO A 124 -23.27 7.99 -4.26
CA PRO A 124 -22.66 6.70 -4.52
C PRO A 124 -21.29 6.59 -3.88
N GLN A 125 -21.00 5.42 -3.32
CA GLN A 125 -19.74 5.12 -2.65
C GLN A 125 -19.08 3.90 -3.30
N VAL A 126 -17.76 3.95 -3.50
CA VAL A 126 -16.99 2.93 -4.19
C VAL A 126 -15.88 2.41 -3.29
N ALA A 127 -15.80 1.10 -3.15
CA ALA A 127 -14.69 0.41 -2.50
C ALA A 127 -13.56 0.13 -3.51
N CYS A 128 -12.33 0.53 -3.18
CA CYS A 128 -11.12 0.26 -3.94
C CYS A 128 -10.17 -0.56 -3.07
N PHE A 129 -9.74 -1.72 -3.57
CA PHE A 129 -9.09 -2.75 -2.75
C PHE A 129 -7.58 -2.78 -2.95
N ASP A 130 -6.82 -2.82 -1.86
CA ASP A 130 -5.36 -3.02 -1.92
C ASP A 130 -4.99 -4.38 -2.54
N THR A 131 -5.86 -5.37 -2.41
CA THR A 131 -5.62 -6.72 -2.92
C THR A 131 -5.97 -6.90 -4.39
N ALA A 132 -6.80 -6.01 -4.99
CA ALA A 132 -7.34 -6.19 -6.34
C ALA A 132 -6.24 -6.28 -7.41
N PHE A 133 -5.21 -5.43 -7.34
CA PHE A 133 -4.08 -5.41 -8.28
C PHE A 133 -3.36 -6.77 -8.40
N HIS A 134 -3.43 -7.61 -7.35
CA HIS A 134 -2.74 -8.89 -7.26
C HIS A 134 -3.59 -10.09 -7.64
N ARG A 135 -4.90 -9.90 -7.90
CA ARG A 135 -5.84 -11.02 -8.11
C ARG A 135 -5.53 -11.88 -9.35
N HIS A 136 -4.86 -11.32 -10.34
CA HIS A 136 -4.52 -12.00 -11.59
C HIS A 136 -3.10 -12.56 -11.63
N GLN A 137 -2.43 -12.69 -10.48
CA GLN A 137 -1.13 -13.36 -10.40
C GLN A 137 -1.23 -14.82 -10.87
N PRO A 138 -0.14 -15.39 -11.43
CA PRO A 138 -0.08 -16.82 -11.71
C PRO A 138 -0.41 -17.68 -10.48
N ALA A 139 -1.17 -18.76 -10.65
CA ALA A 139 -1.63 -19.61 -9.55
C ALA A 139 -0.50 -20.09 -8.63
N VAL A 140 0.71 -20.31 -9.17
CA VAL A 140 1.90 -20.70 -8.39
C VAL A 140 2.32 -19.63 -7.37
N HIS A 141 2.03 -18.35 -7.64
CA HIS A 141 2.34 -17.27 -6.72
C HIS A 141 1.18 -16.93 -5.77
N GLN A 142 -0.01 -17.46 -6.03
CA GLN A 142 -1.17 -17.29 -5.13
C GLN A 142 -1.23 -18.35 -4.03
N ARG A 143 -0.58 -19.51 -4.21
CA ARG A 143 -0.74 -20.66 -3.33
C ARG A 143 0.34 -20.77 -2.27
N PHE A 144 -0.06 -21.22 -1.09
CA PHE A 144 0.84 -21.84 -0.13
C PHE A 144 0.99 -23.32 -0.45
N ALA A 145 2.12 -23.91 -0.06
CA ALA A 145 2.34 -25.37 -0.18
C ALA A 145 1.55 -26.12 0.91
N LEU A 146 0.24 -25.94 0.93
CA LEU A 146 -0.71 -26.56 1.84
C LEU A 146 -1.66 -27.48 1.05
N PRO A 147 -2.34 -28.43 1.71
CA PRO A 147 -3.38 -29.24 1.07
C PRO A 147 -4.46 -28.36 0.40
N GLN A 148 -4.93 -28.80 -0.78
CA GLN A 148 -5.88 -28.07 -1.64
C GLN A 148 -7.08 -27.48 -0.89
N ARG A 149 -7.66 -28.25 0.06
CA ARG A 149 -8.82 -27.80 0.85
C ARG A 149 -8.62 -26.46 1.57
N TRP A 150 -7.37 -26.11 1.92
CA TRP A 150 -7.08 -24.84 2.57
C TRP A 150 -7.06 -23.68 1.59
N HIS A 151 -6.58 -23.92 0.38
CA HIS A 151 -6.69 -22.92 -0.70
C HIS A 151 -8.16 -22.65 -1.04
N ASP A 152 -8.96 -23.72 -1.15
CA ASP A 152 -10.40 -23.64 -1.43
C ASP A 152 -11.16 -22.93 -0.29
N ALA A 153 -10.63 -22.98 0.92
CA ALA A 153 -11.12 -22.23 2.09
C ALA A 153 -10.59 -20.78 2.16
N GLY A 154 -9.91 -20.29 1.13
CA GLY A 154 -9.42 -18.92 1.05
C GLY A 154 -8.04 -18.68 1.67
N LEU A 155 -7.30 -19.73 2.10
CA LEU A 155 -5.92 -19.56 2.58
C LEU A 155 -4.98 -19.47 1.36
N GLN A 156 -4.83 -18.26 0.85
CA GLN A 156 -4.01 -17.97 -0.33
C GLN A 156 -3.22 -16.68 -0.14
N ARG A 157 -2.29 -16.40 -1.03
CA ARG A 157 -1.59 -15.12 -1.09
C ARG A 157 -2.47 -14.10 -1.79
N TYR A 158 -2.82 -13.02 -1.09
CA TYR A 158 -3.64 -11.93 -1.62
C TYR A 158 -2.77 -10.79 -2.17
N GLY A 159 -1.76 -10.37 -1.39
CA GLY A 159 -0.97 -9.17 -1.68
C GLY A 159 -1.69 -7.89 -1.25
N PHE A 160 -0.93 -6.83 -1.00
CA PHE A 160 -1.43 -5.54 -0.50
C PHE A 160 -0.67 -4.37 -1.15
N HIS A 161 -1.02 -3.13 -0.83
CA HIS A 161 -0.54 -1.90 -1.46
C HIS A 161 -0.84 -1.83 -2.97
N GLY A 162 -1.85 -2.55 -3.43
CA GLY A 162 -2.21 -2.61 -4.86
C GLY A 162 -2.47 -1.26 -5.48
N LEU A 163 -3.15 -0.36 -4.76
CA LEU A 163 -3.41 1.02 -5.22
C LEU A 163 -2.12 1.81 -5.45
N SER A 164 -1.11 1.60 -4.60
CA SER A 164 0.21 2.21 -4.79
C SER A 164 0.89 1.67 -6.05
N TYR A 165 0.88 0.36 -6.27
CA TYR A 165 1.46 -0.24 -7.46
C TYR A 165 0.72 0.17 -8.74
N GLU A 166 -0.59 0.28 -8.68
CA GLU A 166 -1.40 0.80 -9.78
C GLU A 166 -1.04 2.25 -10.11
N SER A 167 -0.85 3.11 -9.09
CA SER A 167 -0.38 4.48 -9.26
C SER A 167 0.96 4.54 -10.02
N ILE A 168 1.92 3.72 -9.63
CA ILE A 168 3.24 3.66 -10.29
C ILE A 168 3.11 3.15 -11.73
N CYS A 169 2.31 2.09 -11.96
CA CYS A 169 2.08 1.57 -13.30
C CYS A 169 1.42 2.62 -14.21
N ALA A 170 0.44 3.37 -13.72
CA ALA A 170 -0.22 4.43 -14.47
C ALA A 170 0.76 5.55 -14.87
N GLN A 171 1.64 5.96 -13.95
CA GLN A 171 2.69 6.96 -14.24
C GLN A 171 3.67 6.46 -15.30
N LEU A 172 4.16 5.21 -15.17
CA LEU A 172 5.08 4.62 -16.14
C LEU A 172 4.42 4.43 -17.51
N ALA A 173 3.13 4.07 -17.57
CA ALA A 173 2.39 3.91 -18.81
C ALA A 173 2.36 5.21 -19.64
N VAL A 174 2.32 6.36 -18.96
CA VAL A 174 2.31 7.67 -19.62
C VAL A 174 3.71 8.15 -19.95
N SER A 175 4.65 8.06 -19.00
CA SER A 175 5.95 8.71 -19.11
C SER A 175 7.06 7.80 -19.71
N GLU A 176 7.02 6.49 -19.41
CA GLU A 176 8.09 5.54 -19.78
C GLU A 176 7.48 4.15 -20.09
N PRO A 177 6.59 4.03 -21.11
CA PRO A 177 5.86 2.78 -21.40
C PRO A 177 6.78 1.59 -21.72
N ALA A 178 7.97 1.86 -22.25
CA ALA A 178 8.96 0.83 -22.52
C ALA A 178 9.46 0.15 -21.22
N LEU A 179 9.62 0.90 -20.12
CA LEU A 179 9.99 0.32 -18.83
C LEU A 179 8.86 -0.56 -18.29
N LEU A 180 7.61 -0.10 -18.37
CA LEU A 180 6.46 -0.86 -17.89
C LEU A 180 6.24 -2.17 -18.66
N ALA A 181 6.62 -2.24 -19.92
CA ALA A 181 6.56 -3.45 -20.71
C ALA A 181 7.57 -4.53 -20.27
N GLY A 182 8.63 -4.13 -19.55
CA GLY A 182 9.69 -4.98 -19.04
C GLY A 182 9.37 -5.66 -17.72
N ARG A 183 10.44 -6.10 -17.03
CA ARG A 183 10.41 -6.73 -15.72
C ARG A 183 10.66 -5.66 -14.65
N VAL A 184 9.60 -5.17 -14.04
CA VAL A 184 9.65 -4.07 -13.07
C VAL A 184 9.48 -4.63 -11.67
N VAL A 185 10.33 -4.21 -10.75
CA VAL A 185 10.05 -4.38 -9.30
C VAL A 185 9.76 -3.00 -8.73
N VAL A 186 8.61 -2.85 -8.09
CA VAL A 186 8.26 -1.65 -7.35
C VAL A 186 8.44 -1.93 -5.86
N ALA A 187 9.28 -1.13 -5.21
CA ALA A 187 9.56 -1.17 -3.79
C ALA A 187 8.81 -0.03 -3.08
N HIS A 188 7.64 -0.34 -2.54
CA HIS A 188 6.89 0.57 -1.68
C HIS A 188 7.46 0.47 -0.26
N LEU A 189 8.30 1.42 0.12
CA LEU A 189 8.98 1.44 1.41
C LEU A 189 8.43 2.58 2.26
N GLY A 190 7.72 2.22 3.32
CA GLY A 190 7.13 3.12 4.28
C GLY A 190 7.11 2.50 5.68
N ASN A 191 6.26 2.99 6.58
CA ASN A 191 6.01 2.32 7.87
C ASN A 191 5.44 0.91 7.68
N GLY A 192 4.55 0.73 6.68
CA GLY A 192 4.32 -0.55 6.01
C GLY A 192 5.21 -0.62 4.78
N ALA A 193 5.84 -1.77 4.52
CA ALA A 193 6.72 -1.96 3.38
C ALA A 193 6.40 -3.24 2.64
N SER A 194 6.37 -3.16 1.31
CA SER A 194 6.25 -4.33 0.45
C SER A 194 6.89 -4.08 -0.91
N MET A 195 7.13 -5.14 -1.66
CA MET A 195 7.58 -5.07 -3.04
C MET A 195 6.67 -5.90 -3.93
N CYS A 196 6.56 -5.50 -5.20
CA CYS A 196 5.79 -6.21 -6.22
C CYS A 196 6.61 -6.35 -7.50
N GLY A 197 6.71 -7.58 -7.99
CA GLY A 197 7.21 -7.90 -9.31
C GLY A 197 6.08 -7.75 -10.33
N ILE A 198 6.32 -6.91 -11.33
CA ILE A 198 5.32 -6.49 -12.33
C ILE A 198 5.87 -6.80 -13.72
N ARG A 199 5.01 -7.28 -14.60
CA ARG A 199 5.33 -7.48 -16.02
C ARG A 199 4.15 -7.02 -16.87
N HIS A 200 4.41 -6.20 -17.87
CA HIS A 200 3.38 -5.58 -18.71
C HIS A 200 2.26 -4.90 -17.90
N GLY A 201 2.64 -4.20 -16.82
CA GLY A 201 1.69 -3.51 -15.93
C GLY A 201 0.87 -4.42 -15.02
N ARG A 202 1.14 -5.74 -14.97
CA ARG A 202 0.40 -6.70 -14.14
C ARG A 202 1.26 -7.29 -13.04
N SER A 203 0.70 -7.46 -11.86
CA SER A 203 1.36 -8.13 -10.75
C SER A 203 1.64 -9.59 -11.07
N VAL A 204 2.90 -10.01 -10.88
CA VAL A 204 3.36 -11.41 -11.04
C VAL A 204 3.54 -12.07 -9.68
N ALA A 205 4.18 -11.37 -8.75
CA ALA A 205 4.42 -11.82 -7.38
C ALA A 205 4.55 -10.59 -6.47
N THR A 206 4.23 -10.74 -5.19
CA THR A 206 4.36 -9.68 -4.20
C THR A 206 4.82 -10.23 -2.86
N THR A 207 5.41 -9.40 -2.02
CA THR A 207 6.04 -9.83 -0.77
C THR A 207 5.06 -9.97 0.38
N MET A 208 4.07 -9.08 0.51
CA MET A 208 2.95 -9.32 1.41
C MET A 208 2.11 -10.45 0.84
N SER A 209 1.62 -11.34 1.69
CA SER A 209 0.96 -12.57 1.23
C SER A 209 -0.48 -12.72 1.73
N PHE A 210 -0.77 -13.61 2.68
CA PHE A 210 -2.10 -13.79 3.28
C PHE A 210 -2.56 -12.53 4.03
N SER A 211 -1.63 -11.88 4.71
CA SER A 211 -1.85 -10.64 5.45
C SER A 211 -0.75 -9.61 5.14
N PRO A 212 -0.91 -8.35 5.55
CA PRO A 212 0.12 -7.34 5.40
C PRO A 212 1.28 -7.50 6.43
N LEU A 213 1.39 -8.64 7.10
CA LEU A 213 2.47 -8.96 8.02
C LEU A 213 3.71 -9.51 7.32
N ASP A 214 3.51 -10.35 6.29
CA ASP A 214 4.59 -11.08 5.59
C ASP A 214 5.46 -10.15 4.72
N GLY A 215 6.65 -10.62 4.37
CA GLY A 215 7.59 -9.95 3.47
C GLY A 215 8.67 -9.17 4.20
N LEU A 216 8.82 -7.89 3.91
CA LEU A 216 9.87 -7.04 4.46
C LEU A 216 9.72 -6.78 5.96
N THR A 217 10.84 -6.51 6.63
CA THR A 217 10.83 -5.85 7.94
C THR A 217 10.18 -4.48 7.81
N MET A 218 9.27 -4.13 8.73
CA MET A 218 8.51 -2.89 8.69
C MET A 218 8.71 -2.08 9.98
N GLY A 219 8.04 -0.98 10.15
CA GLY A 219 8.17 -0.15 11.35
C GLY A 219 7.92 -0.92 12.65
N THR A 220 6.80 -1.64 12.74
CA THR A 220 6.39 -2.42 13.92
C THR A 220 6.10 -3.88 13.61
N ARG A 221 6.03 -4.29 12.34
CA ARG A 221 5.74 -5.64 11.88
C ARG A 221 7.02 -6.41 11.60
N CYS A 222 7.04 -7.68 12.00
CA CYS A 222 8.26 -8.50 11.88
C CYS A 222 8.65 -8.82 10.42
N GLY A 223 7.71 -8.80 9.48
CA GLY A 223 7.93 -9.36 8.15
C GLY A 223 7.97 -10.89 8.17
N ARG A 224 8.73 -11.47 7.24
CA ARG A 224 8.88 -12.92 7.14
C ARG A 224 9.45 -13.54 8.42
N ILE A 225 8.76 -14.56 8.95
CA ILE A 225 9.18 -15.32 10.13
C ILE A 225 8.92 -16.80 9.90
N ASP A 226 9.73 -17.66 10.53
CA ASP A 226 9.46 -19.10 10.58
C ASP A 226 8.20 -19.35 11.42
N ALA A 227 7.24 -20.08 10.87
CA ALA A 227 6.01 -20.45 11.57
C ALA A 227 6.27 -21.24 12.87
N ALA A 228 7.40 -21.96 12.96
CA ALA A 228 7.80 -22.68 14.17
C ALA A 228 8.07 -21.71 15.34
N VAL A 229 8.49 -20.47 15.08
CA VAL A 229 8.65 -19.44 16.12
C VAL A 229 7.29 -19.09 16.73
N VAL A 230 6.25 -18.95 15.94
CA VAL A 230 4.88 -18.69 16.41
C VAL A 230 4.41 -19.83 17.33
N LEU A 231 4.57 -21.07 16.88
CA LEU A 231 4.22 -22.26 17.67
C LEU A 231 5.04 -22.37 18.96
N HIS A 232 6.32 -21.97 18.93
CA HIS A 232 7.19 -21.95 20.11
C HIS A 232 6.74 -20.93 21.15
N LEU A 233 6.38 -19.70 20.71
CA LEU A 233 5.87 -18.65 21.60
C LEU A 233 4.58 -19.08 22.30
N LEU A 234 3.64 -19.68 21.57
CA LEU A 234 2.38 -20.20 22.12
C LEU A 234 2.60 -21.34 23.13
N ARG A 235 3.56 -22.25 22.86
CA ARG A 235 3.75 -23.45 23.68
C ARG A 235 4.65 -23.24 24.89
N HIS A 236 5.65 -22.35 24.78
CA HIS A 236 6.75 -22.30 25.75
C HIS A 236 6.91 -20.94 26.44
N HIS A 237 6.23 -19.88 25.96
CA HIS A 237 6.31 -18.55 26.56
C HIS A 237 4.98 -18.04 27.13
N ALA A 238 4.01 -18.94 27.34
CA ALA A 238 2.69 -18.65 27.89
C ALA A 238 1.97 -17.47 27.18
N MET A 239 2.29 -17.23 25.93
CA MET A 239 1.60 -16.23 25.12
C MET A 239 0.30 -16.82 24.56
N ASP A 240 -0.77 -16.07 24.62
CA ASP A 240 -2.01 -16.37 23.88
C ASP A 240 -1.91 -15.89 22.43
N VAL A 241 -2.93 -16.20 21.64
CA VAL A 241 -2.98 -15.84 20.20
C VAL A 241 -2.93 -14.34 20.04
N GLU A 242 -3.67 -13.58 20.85
CA GLU A 242 -3.74 -12.13 20.84
C GLU A 242 -2.40 -11.49 21.23
N GLY A 243 -1.68 -12.10 22.17
CA GLY A 243 -0.33 -11.68 22.57
C GLY A 243 0.68 -11.86 21.45
N VAL A 244 0.63 -13.00 20.75
CA VAL A 244 1.48 -13.27 19.59
C VAL A 244 1.13 -12.33 18.43
N GLU A 245 -0.16 -12.10 18.15
CA GLU A 245 -0.59 -11.15 17.12
C GLU A 245 -0.06 -9.75 17.42
N ARG A 246 -0.22 -9.27 18.65
CA ARG A 246 0.28 -7.97 19.09
C ARG A 246 1.81 -7.86 18.98
N LEU A 247 2.54 -8.91 19.38
CA LEU A 247 3.99 -8.96 19.24
C LEU A 247 4.41 -8.79 17.78
N LEU A 248 3.84 -9.58 16.87
CA LEU A 248 4.27 -9.63 15.48
C LEU A 248 3.88 -8.37 14.69
N HIS A 249 2.74 -7.76 15.01
CA HIS A 249 2.22 -6.60 14.27
C HIS A 249 2.63 -5.25 14.86
N GLN A 250 2.85 -5.15 16.19
CA GLN A 250 2.95 -3.85 16.87
C GLN A 250 4.25 -3.68 17.66
N GLN A 251 4.97 -4.75 17.99
CA GLN A 251 6.14 -4.71 18.90
C GLN A 251 7.40 -5.26 18.25
N SER A 252 7.35 -5.59 16.97
CA SER A 252 8.44 -6.16 16.18
C SER A 252 9.01 -5.15 15.19
N GLY A 253 9.62 -5.62 14.12
CA GLY A 253 10.17 -4.78 13.07
C GLY A 253 11.29 -3.86 13.54
N LEU A 254 11.38 -2.67 12.96
CA LEU A 254 12.38 -1.67 13.33
C LEU A 254 12.30 -1.30 14.81
N LEU A 255 11.09 -1.14 15.35
CA LEU A 255 10.87 -0.87 16.77
C LEU A 255 11.42 -2.00 17.64
N GLY A 256 11.08 -3.24 17.34
CA GLY A 256 11.51 -4.40 18.13
C GLY A 256 13.02 -4.63 18.08
N LEU A 257 13.63 -4.47 16.90
CA LEU A 257 15.07 -4.64 16.71
C LEU A 257 15.88 -3.52 17.37
N SER A 258 15.43 -2.29 17.23
CA SER A 258 16.16 -1.14 17.76
C SER A 258 15.91 -0.89 19.25
N GLY A 259 14.72 -1.25 19.74
CA GLY A 259 14.22 -0.81 21.05
C GLY A 259 14.01 0.70 21.17
N LEU A 260 14.07 1.46 20.05
CA LEU A 260 14.05 2.92 20.02
C LEU A 260 12.81 3.48 19.33
N ALA A 261 12.64 3.15 18.05
CA ALA A 261 11.57 3.72 17.22
C ALA A 261 11.19 2.84 16.03
N ALA A 262 9.95 3.01 15.57
CA ALA A 262 9.49 2.48 14.29
C ALA A 262 9.83 3.41 13.11
N ASP A 263 10.19 4.66 13.38
CA ASP A 263 10.48 5.69 12.38
C ASP A 263 11.92 5.61 11.91
N MET A 264 12.11 5.34 10.63
CA MET A 264 13.43 5.22 10.00
C MET A 264 14.27 6.51 10.14
N ARG A 265 13.65 7.68 10.14
CA ARG A 265 14.35 8.97 10.28
C ARG A 265 15.02 9.09 11.67
N VAL A 266 14.32 8.62 12.70
CA VAL A 266 14.85 8.58 14.08
C VAL A 266 16.02 7.60 14.17
N LEU A 267 15.89 6.42 13.55
CA LEU A 267 16.96 5.41 13.56
C LEU A 267 18.20 5.89 12.79
N MET A 268 18.02 6.50 11.61
CA MET A 268 19.13 7.05 10.81
C MET A 268 19.86 8.20 11.51
N ALA A 269 19.20 8.94 12.38
CA ALA A 269 19.78 10.01 13.16
C ALA A 269 20.46 9.50 14.46
N SER A 270 20.28 8.23 14.82
CA SER A 270 20.79 7.64 16.05
C SER A 270 22.20 7.07 15.89
N SER A 271 23.05 7.26 16.89
CA SER A 271 24.35 6.60 16.99
C SER A 271 24.29 5.22 17.70
N SER A 272 23.11 4.74 18.07
CA SER A 272 22.92 3.45 18.75
C SER A 272 23.29 2.27 17.84
N PRO A 273 24.09 1.31 18.31
CA PRO A 273 24.36 0.07 17.57
C PRO A 273 23.08 -0.73 17.23
N GLN A 274 22.07 -0.66 18.09
CA GLN A 274 20.79 -1.33 17.86
C GLN A 274 20.01 -0.65 16.71
N ALA A 275 20.08 0.67 16.58
CA ALA A 275 19.51 1.38 15.44
C ALA A 275 20.24 0.99 14.14
N ALA A 276 21.56 0.90 14.16
CA ALA A 276 22.34 0.44 13.00
C ALA A 276 21.97 -0.99 12.59
N LEU A 277 21.87 -1.91 13.56
CA LEU A 277 21.43 -3.29 13.31
C LEU A 277 20.00 -3.35 12.69
N ALA A 278 19.08 -2.53 13.20
CA ALA A 278 17.71 -2.49 12.67
C ALA A 278 17.67 -1.98 11.23
N ILE A 279 18.49 -0.99 10.88
CA ILE A 279 18.64 -0.48 9.50
C ILE A 279 19.24 -1.56 8.60
N GLU A 280 20.33 -2.20 9.03
CA GLU A 280 20.99 -3.28 8.28
C GLU A 280 20.00 -4.43 8.02
N HIS A 281 19.24 -4.85 9.02
CA HIS A 281 18.22 -5.88 8.88
C HIS A 281 17.12 -5.47 7.90
N PHE A 282 16.70 -4.20 7.90
CA PHE A 282 15.74 -3.68 6.93
C PHE A 282 16.29 -3.77 5.50
N VAL A 283 17.52 -3.33 5.27
CA VAL A 283 18.19 -3.40 3.97
C VAL A 283 18.31 -4.85 3.50
N GLU A 284 18.78 -5.75 4.36
CA GLU A 284 18.94 -7.17 4.05
C GLU A 284 17.60 -7.83 3.71
N SER A 285 16.53 -7.51 4.46
CA SER A 285 15.20 -8.03 4.15
C SER A 285 14.70 -7.51 2.79
N ALA A 286 14.95 -6.24 2.48
CA ALA A 286 14.58 -5.64 1.20
C ALA A 286 15.33 -6.31 0.03
N VAL A 287 16.62 -6.57 0.17
CA VAL A 287 17.43 -7.22 -0.87
C VAL A 287 17.00 -8.67 -1.10
N ARG A 288 16.69 -9.42 -0.05
CA ARG A 288 16.16 -10.79 -0.17
C ARG A 288 14.84 -10.83 -0.93
N GLU A 289 13.92 -9.93 -0.61
CA GLU A 289 12.64 -9.87 -1.29
C GLU A 289 12.79 -9.41 -2.75
N LEU A 290 13.66 -8.44 -3.01
CA LEU A 290 14.02 -8.00 -4.37
C LEU A 290 14.58 -9.17 -5.19
N ALA A 291 15.49 -9.95 -4.64
CA ALA A 291 16.07 -11.13 -5.28
C ALA A 291 14.99 -12.19 -5.58
N GLY A 292 14.08 -12.44 -4.63
CA GLY A 292 12.94 -13.35 -4.82
C GLY A 292 12.01 -12.92 -5.94
N LEU A 293 11.72 -11.62 -6.04
CA LEU A 293 10.90 -11.07 -7.12
C LEU A 293 11.63 -11.08 -8.47
N ALA A 294 12.93 -10.79 -8.48
CA ALA A 294 13.74 -10.92 -9.69
C ALA A 294 13.76 -12.37 -10.21
N ALA A 295 13.81 -13.36 -9.31
CA ALA A 295 13.68 -14.78 -9.68
C ALA A 295 12.29 -15.11 -10.25
N ALA A 296 11.20 -14.61 -9.62
CA ALA A 296 9.83 -14.79 -10.11
C ALA A 296 9.63 -14.19 -11.51
N LEU A 297 10.23 -13.03 -11.77
CA LEU A 297 10.20 -12.35 -13.06
C LEU A 297 11.21 -12.93 -14.09
N ARG A 298 12.12 -13.81 -13.66
CA ARG A 298 13.27 -14.32 -14.43
C ARG A 298 14.22 -13.21 -14.89
N GLY A 299 14.51 -12.30 -13.98
CA GLY A 299 15.38 -11.14 -14.13
C GLY A 299 14.69 -9.84 -13.72
N ILE A 300 15.41 -8.74 -13.82
CA ILE A 300 14.89 -7.40 -13.50
C ILE A 300 15.44 -6.41 -14.55
N ASP A 301 14.58 -5.52 -15.06
CA ASP A 301 14.95 -4.45 -15.98
C ASP A 301 14.84 -3.08 -15.30
N THR A 302 13.92 -2.95 -14.34
CA THR A 302 13.64 -1.69 -13.65
C THR A 302 13.32 -1.93 -12.18
N LEU A 303 13.93 -1.13 -11.30
CA LEU A 303 13.56 -0.98 -9.89
C LEU A 303 12.96 0.40 -9.69
N VAL A 304 11.78 0.47 -9.03
CA VAL A 304 11.14 1.73 -8.67
C VAL A 304 11.05 1.82 -7.15
N PHE A 305 11.61 2.87 -6.58
CA PHE A 305 11.41 3.22 -5.17
C PHE A 305 10.22 4.16 -5.02
N THR A 306 9.33 3.88 -4.07
CA THR A 306 8.17 4.69 -3.71
C THR A 306 7.81 4.52 -2.23
N GLY A 307 6.87 5.29 -1.74
CA GLY A 307 6.52 5.34 -0.32
C GLY A 307 7.49 6.20 0.49
N GLY A 308 7.11 6.59 1.69
CA GLY A 308 7.80 7.62 2.46
C GLY A 308 9.30 7.38 2.67
N ILE A 309 9.73 6.13 2.91
CA ILE A 309 11.15 5.76 3.01
C ILE A 309 11.77 5.69 1.62
N GLY A 310 11.12 5.02 0.66
CA GLY A 310 11.64 4.84 -0.70
C GLY A 310 11.87 6.16 -1.42
N GLU A 311 11.00 7.14 -1.22
CA GLU A 311 11.07 8.45 -1.84
C GLU A 311 12.10 9.37 -1.18
N ASN A 312 12.24 9.34 0.17
CA ASN A 312 12.96 10.37 0.91
C ASN A 312 14.28 9.90 1.52
N ALA A 313 14.55 8.59 1.62
CA ALA A 313 15.77 8.08 2.27
C ALA A 313 16.85 7.67 1.25
N ALA A 314 17.51 8.66 0.64
CA ALA A 314 18.60 8.42 -0.32
C ALA A 314 19.69 7.46 0.18
N PRO A 315 20.16 7.53 1.45
CA PRO A 315 21.15 6.58 1.96
C PRO A 315 20.65 5.13 1.99
N LEU A 316 19.36 4.89 2.26
CA LEU A 316 18.79 3.54 2.24
C LEU A 316 18.68 2.99 0.81
N ARG A 317 18.28 3.83 -0.16
CA ARG A 317 18.28 3.43 -1.57
C ARG A 317 19.69 3.03 -2.02
N ALA A 318 20.71 3.78 -1.58
CA ALA A 318 22.10 3.47 -1.89
C ALA A 318 22.53 2.12 -1.30
N GLN A 319 22.25 1.86 -0.01
CA GLN A 319 22.58 0.59 0.65
C GLN A 319 21.87 -0.60 -0.01
N ILE A 320 20.59 -0.47 -0.35
CA ILE A 320 19.83 -1.52 -1.05
C ILE A 320 20.43 -1.78 -2.44
N ALA A 321 20.75 -0.73 -3.18
CA ALA A 321 21.31 -0.88 -4.52
C ALA A 321 22.72 -1.47 -4.48
N GLU A 322 23.57 -1.10 -3.51
CA GLU A 322 24.90 -1.65 -3.30
C GLU A 322 24.83 -3.15 -2.96
N ALA A 323 23.99 -3.53 -1.98
CA ALA A 323 23.80 -4.93 -1.59
C ALA A 323 23.18 -5.79 -2.71
N ALA A 324 22.45 -5.17 -3.65
CA ALA A 324 21.85 -5.80 -4.82
C ALA A 324 22.62 -5.52 -6.13
N ALA A 325 23.87 -5.03 -6.08
CA ALA A 325 24.68 -4.69 -7.26
C ALA A 325 24.87 -5.87 -8.23
N TRP A 326 24.89 -7.08 -7.71
CA TRP A 326 24.97 -8.33 -8.48
C TRP A 326 23.74 -8.56 -9.40
N LEU A 327 22.62 -7.87 -9.19
CA LEU A 327 21.48 -7.83 -10.10
C LEU A 327 21.67 -6.82 -11.26
N GLY A 328 22.76 -6.06 -11.26
CA GLY A 328 23.05 -5.01 -12.25
C GLY A 328 22.59 -3.61 -11.82
N LEU A 329 22.28 -3.43 -10.53
CA LEU A 329 21.94 -2.14 -9.94
C LEU A 329 23.22 -1.33 -9.72
N THR A 330 23.24 -0.09 -10.22
CA THR A 330 24.29 0.89 -9.92
C THR A 330 23.64 2.26 -9.94
N LEU A 331 23.79 3.03 -8.86
CA LEU A 331 23.22 4.36 -8.75
C LEU A 331 24.20 5.46 -9.16
N ASP A 332 23.66 6.53 -9.68
CA ASP A 332 24.29 7.84 -9.73
C ASP A 332 24.13 8.50 -8.36
N THR A 333 25.25 8.76 -7.68
CA THR A 333 25.27 9.26 -6.29
C THR A 333 24.60 10.62 -6.16
N ASP A 334 24.87 11.53 -7.11
CA ASP A 334 24.36 12.91 -7.06
C ASP A 334 22.87 12.93 -7.39
N ALA A 335 22.43 12.19 -8.41
CA ALA A 335 21.03 12.05 -8.76
C ALA A 335 20.23 11.40 -7.61
N ASN A 336 20.79 10.37 -6.95
CA ASN A 336 20.15 9.74 -5.80
C ASN A 336 20.03 10.70 -4.61
N ALA A 337 21.08 11.46 -4.30
CA ALA A 337 21.08 12.44 -3.22
C ALA A 337 20.08 13.57 -3.48
N ALA A 338 19.94 14.00 -4.72
CA ALA A 338 18.98 15.00 -5.15
C ALA A 338 17.53 14.49 -5.19
N GLY A 339 17.28 13.19 -5.02
CA GLY A 339 15.95 12.60 -5.16
C GLY A 339 15.41 12.72 -6.59
N ALA A 340 16.29 12.68 -7.58
CA ALA A 340 15.92 12.78 -9.00
C ALA A 340 15.00 11.61 -9.40
N ARG A 341 14.14 11.81 -10.39
CA ARG A 341 13.26 10.77 -10.93
C ARG A 341 14.04 9.54 -11.43
N CYS A 342 15.16 9.77 -12.13
CA CYS A 342 16.09 8.74 -12.62
C CYS A 342 17.37 8.80 -11.79
N ILE A 343 17.72 7.71 -11.11
CA ILE A 343 18.88 7.65 -10.20
C ILE A 343 19.87 6.54 -10.54
N ASN A 344 19.69 5.83 -11.66
CA ASN A 344 20.68 4.84 -12.10
C ASN A 344 21.86 5.50 -12.79
N ALA A 345 23.04 4.92 -12.60
CA ALA A 345 24.26 5.31 -13.36
C ALA A 345 24.05 5.07 -14.87
N ALA A 346 24.78 5.83 -15.70
CA ALA A 346 24.59 5.82 -17.16
C ALA A 346 24.78 4.44 -17.82
N ARG A 347 25.60 3.56 -17.21
CA ARG A 347 25.89 2.22 -17.72
C ARG A 347 25.28 1.10 -16.89
N ALA A 348 24.35 1.43 -15.97
CA ALA A 348 23.65 0.42 -15.17
C ALA A 348 22.80 -0.49 -16.07
N ALA A 349 22.85 -1.79 -15.81
CA ALA A 349 22.02 -2.76 -16.53
C ALA A 349 20.55 -2.64 -16.15
N VAL A 350 20.26 -2.22 -14.92
CA VAL A 350 18.92 -2.04 -14.37
C VAL A 350 18.61 -0.54 -14.25
N GLN A 351 17.46 -0.14 -14.78
CA GLN A 351 16.95 1.22 -14.61
C GLN A 351 16.45 1.42 -13.18
N VAL A 352 16.73 2.57 -12.56
CA VAL A 352 16.25 2.86 -11.21
C VAL A 352 15.49 4.19 -11.20
N ARG A 353 14.29 4.18 -10.64
CA ARG A 353 13.41 5.35 -10.55
C ARG A 353 13.01 5.62 -9.12
N VAL A 354 12.79 6.89 -8.79
CA VAL A 354 12.08 7.34 -7.60
C VAL A 354 10.79 8.00 -8.07
N LEU A 355 9.65 7.42 -7.71
CA LEU A 355 8.33 7.89 -8.10
C LEU A 355 7.44 8.06 -6.87
N HIS A 356 6.69 9.16 -6.82
CA HIS A 356 5.71 9.38 -5.76
C HIS A 356 4.43 8.59 -6.03
N THR A 357 3.99 7.80 -5.05
CA THR A 357 2.70 7.16 -5.14
C THR A 357 1.56 8.13 -4.85
N ASN A 358 0.45 8.00 -5.56
CA ASN A 358 -0.77 8.79 -5.36
C ASN A 358 -1.98 7.85 -5.38
N GLU A 359 -2.22 7.19 -4.25
CA GLU A 359 -3.32 6.23 -4.09
C GLU A 359 -4.68 6.92 -4.18
N GLU A 360 -4.78 8.15 -3.65
CA GLU A 360 -6.01 8.94 -3.68
C GLU A 360 -6.45 9.25 -5.12
N ALA A 361 -5.50 9.54 -6.01
CA ALA A 361 -5.80 9.74 -7.43
C ALA A 361 -6.29 8.46 -8.13
N VAL A 362 -5.71 7.31 -7.78
CA VAL A 362 -6.18 6.01 -8.28
C VAL A 362 -7.60 5.73 -7.81
N ILE A 363 -7.89 5.97 -6.53
CA ILE A 363 -9.24 5.82 -5.99
C ILE A 363 -10.21 6.76 -6.72
N ALA A 364 -9.87 8.03 -6.92
CA ALA A 364 -10.71 8.98 -7.64
C ALA A 364 -10.99 8.53 -9.07
N HIS A 365 -9.98 8.03 -9.79
CA HIS A 365 -10.14 7.48 -11.14
C HIS A 365 -11.12 6.28 -11.15
N HIS A 366 -10.98 5.37 -10.21
CA HIS A 366 -11.88 4.23 -10.07
C HIS A 366 -13.32 4.66 -9.76
N VAL A 367 -13.50 5.64 -8.88
CA VAL A 367 -14.82 6.21 -8.58
C VAL A 367 -15.47 6.77 -9.83
N LEU A 368 -14.76 7.60 -10.59
CA LEU A 368 -15.26 8.18 -11.84
C LEU A 368 -15.70 7.11 -12.85
N ARG A 369 -14.90 6.05 -12.98
CA ARG A 369 -15.18 4.93 -13.87
C ARG A 369 -16.41 4.13 -13.43
N VAL A 370 -16.50 3.77 -12.15
CA VAL A 370 -17.59 2.93 -11.59
C VAL A 370 -18.92 3.67 -11.57
N THR A 371 -18.90 4.98 -11.28
CA THR A 371 -20.11 5.80 -11.17
C THR A 371 -20.55 6.41 -12.51
N GLY A 372 -19.71 6.35 -13.55
CA GLY A 372 -19.99 7.00 -14.84
C GLY A 372 -19.95 8.53 -14.80
N LEU A 373 -19.44 9.13 -13.72
CA LEU A 373 -19.32 10.58 -13.56
C LEU A 373 -18.26 11.20 -14.49
N ALA A 374 -17.33 10.42 -15.01
CA ALA A 374 -16.49 10.84 -16.12
C ALA A 374 -17.39 10.83 -17.37
N GLY A 375 -17.89 11.97 -17.78
CA GLY A 375 -18.40 12.15 -19.14
C GLY A 375 -17.33 11.60 -20.09
N ALA A 376 -17.73 10.80 -21.10
CA ALA A 376 -16.92 10.00 -21.99
C ALA A 376 -15.44 10.49 -22.11
N LEU A 377 -14.60 10.11 -21.19
CA LEU A 377 -13.15 10.13 -21.43
C LEU A 377 -12.93 9.16 -22.61
N PRO A 378 -12.15 9.53 -23.63
CA PRO A 378 -11.83 8.62 -24.70
C PRO A 378 -11.30 7.33 -24.09
N THR A 379 -12.07 6.26 -24.18
CA THR A 379 -11.65 4.92 -23.78
C THR A 379 -10.45 4.57 -24.66
N ARG A 380 -9.22 4.81 -24.17
CA ARG A 380 -8.09 4.05 -24.67
C ARG A 380 -8.36 2.60 -24.25
N GLN A 381 -8.99 1.87 -25.17
CA GLN A 381 -9.11 0.42 -25.12
C GLN A 381 -7.68 -0.15 -25.19
N GLY A 382 -7.13 -0.44 -24.04
CA GLY A 382 -5.96 -1.24 -23.85
C GLY A 382 -6.04 -1.78 -22.43
N PRO A 383 -5.85 -3.07 -22.20
CA PRO A 383 -5.82 -3.61 -20.85
C PRO A 383 -4.67 -2.95 -20.09
N LEU A 384 -4.98 -2.28 -18.99
CA LEU A 384 -4.00 -2.02 -17.93
C LEU A 384 -3.55 -3.35 -17.34
#